data_9ca6cd8e2ae3d648c891e15a0240b96a
#
_entry.id   9ca6cd8e2ae3d648c891e15a0240b96a
#
_cell.length_a   1.000
_cell.length_b   1.000
_cell.length_c   1.000
_cell.angle_alpha   90.00
_cell.angle_beta   90.00
_cell.angle_gamma   90.00
#
_symmetry.space_group_name_H-M   'P 1'
#
loop_
_entity.id
_entity.type
_entity.pdbx_description
1 polymer ?
#
loop_
_entity_poly.entity_id
_entity_poly.type
_entity_poly.pdbx_seq_one_letter_code
_entity_poly.pdbx_strand_id
1 'polypeptide(L)'
;MSNHEIEEKDEGIEIAKRMAEEEEGIGRKPRGWQKYVIPTVAVCWSFFQLSIASWLIMDSTFIRAIHLGFALLIVFLNYPLFKKTHFGLRYFSAKNRIPILDYVIGIIAAFAAIYIVIDYAGLITRYGAPITRDIVIGFILIVL
;
A
#
# COMPACT_ATOMS: atom_id res chain seq x y z
N MET A 1 -14.39 -43.20 3.83
CA MET A 1 -14.04 -41.94 4.50
C MET A 1 -14.47 -42.11 5.94
N SER A 2 -13.52 -42.15 6.86
CA SER A 2 -13.76 -42.36 8.30
C SER A 2 -14.33 -41.09 8.90
N ASN A 3 -15.21 -41.19 9.91
CA ASN A 3 -15.73 -40.01 10.63
C ASN A 3 -14.62 -39.08 11.15
N HIS A 4 -13.47 -39.67 11.48
CA HIS A 4 -12.27 -38.93 11.93
C HIS A 4 -11.67 -38.04 10.85
N GLU A 5 -11.68 -38.46 9.58
CA GLU A 5 -11.18 -37.65 8.45
C GLU A 5 -12.13 -36.47 8.12
N ILE A 6 -13.42 -36.61 8.42
CA ILE A 6 -14.42 -35.55 8.21
C ILE A 6 -14.26 -34.50 9.31
N GLU A 7 -14.09 -34.88 10.58
CA GLU A 7 -13.87 -33.96 11.70
C GLU A 7 -12.57 -33.18 11.54
N GLU A 8 -11.46 -33.81 11.17
CA GLU A 8 -10.18 -33.12 10.94
C GLU A 8 -10.25 -32.10 9.78
N LYS A 9 -11.02 -32.44 8.74
CA LYS A 9 -11.24 -31.54 7.61
C LYS A 9 -12.11 -30.32 7.96
N ASP A 10 -13.15 -30.55 8.77
CA ASP A 10 -14.04 -29.47 9.22
C ASP A 10 -13.31 -28.51 10.18
N GLU A 11 -12.47 -29.06 11.07
CA GLU A 11 -11.63 -28.24 11.96
C GLU A 11 -10.61 -27.42 11.18
N GLY A 12 -9.99 -28.01 10.15
CA GLY A 12 -9.08 -27.29 9.24
C GLY A 12 -9.76 -26.16 8.48
N ILE A 13 -10.99 -26.36 8.02
CA ILE A 13 -11.78 -25.33 7.32
C ILE A 13 -12.16 -24.19 8.28
N GLU A 14 -12.50 -24.53 9.52
CA GLU A 14 -12.87 -23.51 10.52
C GLU A 14 -11.66 -22.66 10.94
N ILE A 15 -10.49 -23.27 11.12
CA ILE A 15 -9.23 -22.56 11.36
C ILE A 15 -8.89 -21.63 10.20
N ALA A 16 -8.99 -22.12 8.95
CA ALA A 16 -8.74 -21.31 7.77
C ALA A 16 -9.72 -20.11 7.65
N LYS A 17 -11.00 -20.33 7.98
CA LYS A 17 -11.98 -19.23 8.02
C LYS A 17 -11.64 -18.19 9.09
N ARG A 18 -11.25 -18.61 10.29
CA ARG A 18 -10.85 -17.70 11.36
C ARG A 18 -9.62 -16.86 10.98
N MET A 19 -8.62 -17.51 10.36
CA MET A 19 -7.43 -16.80 9.87
C MET A 19 -7.78 -15.79 8.79
N ALA A 20 -8.65 -16.13 7.84
CA ALA A 20 -9.13 -15.23 6.81
C ALA A 20 -9.95 -14.05 7.40
N GLU A 21 -10.81 -14.31 8.38
CA GLU A 21 -11.57 -13.29 9.09
C GLU A 21 -10.68 -12.36 9.91
N GLU A 22 -9.61 -12.86 10.52
CA GLU A 22 -8.61 -12.06 11.21
C GLU A 22 -7.84 -11.16 10.25
N GLU A 23 -7.40 -11.68 9.10
CA GLU A 23 -6.74 -10.89 8.06
C GLU A 23 -7.67 -9.82 7.47
N GLU A 24 -8.91 -10.17 7.14
CA GLU A 24 -9.91 -9.19 6.70
C GLU A 24 -10.27 -8.17 7.80
N GLY A 25 -10.21 -8.56 9.07
CA GLY A 25 -10.46 -7.69 10.23
C GLY A 25 -9.36 -6.66 10.48
N ILE A 26 -8.14 -6.89 9.97
CA ILE A 26 -7.00 -5.97 10.11
C ILE A 26 -7.16 -4.77 9.18
N GLY A 27 -7.77 -4.95 8.01
CA GLY A 27 -8.04 -3.88 7.06
C GLY A 27 -9.12 -2.91 7.52
N ARG A 28 -9.03 -1.67 7.06
CA ARG A 28 -10.07 -0.66 7.31
C ARG A 28 -11.33 -0.97 6.54
N LYS A 29 -12.51 -0.72 7.17
CA LYS A 29 -13.83 -0.73 6.52
C LYS A 29 -14.38 0.70 6.46
N PRO A 30 -13.89 1.56 5.55
CA PRO A 30 -14.31 2.95 5.48
C PRO A 30 -15.79 3.07 5.12
N ARG A 31 -16.48 4.09 5.68
CA ARG A 31 -17.89 4.37 5.43
C ARG A 31 -18.07 5.58 4.49
N GLY A 32 -19.23 5.65 3.85
CA GLY A 32 -19.56 6.76 2.96
C GLY A 32 -18.80 6.69 1.63
N TRP A 33 -18.40 7.85 1.09
CA TRP A 33 -17.66 7.92 -0.17
C TRP A 33 -16.24 7.34 -0.09
N GLN A 34 -15.65 7.28 1.10
CA GLN A 34 -14.30 6.73 1.31
C GLN A 34 -14.20 5.23 0.99
N LYS A 35 -15.34 4.50 1.00
CA LYS A 35 -15.39 3.09 0.59
C LYS A 35 -14.98 2.86 -0.88
N TYR A 36 -15.08 3.90 -1.71
CA TYR A 36 -14.72 3.81 -3.13
C TYR A 36 -13.26 4.16 -3.41
N VAL A 37 -12.56 4.82 -2.48
CA VAL A 37 -11.18 5.29 -2.68
C VAL A 37 -10.22 4.13 -2.92
N ILE A 38 -10.21 3.13 -2.03
CA ILE A 38 -9.32 1.97 -2.15
C ILE A 38 -9.59 1.17 -3.43
N PRO A 39 -10.84 0.77 -3.76
CA PRO A 39 -11.10 0.06 -5.01
C PRO A 39 -10.81 0.90 -6.25
N THR A 40 -11.01 2.22 -6.22
CA THR A 40 -10.65 3.09 -7.34
C THR A 40 -9.15 3.08 -7.59
N VAL A 41 -8.33 3.22 -6.55
CA VAL A 41 -6.86 3.14 -6.66
C VAL A 41 -6.43 1.77 -7.17
N ALA A 42 -7.05 0.68 -6.69
CA ALA A 42 -6.76 -0.67 -7.14
C ALA A 42 -7.13 -0.88 -8.63
N VAL A 43 -8.25 -0.34 -9.09
CA VAL A 43 -8.65 -0.38 -10.50
C VAL A 43 -7.67 0.43 -11.37
N CYS A 44 -7.27 1.63 -10.93
CA CYS A 44 -6.26 2.43 -11.63
C CYS A 44 -4.93 1.67 -11.74
N TRP A 45 -4.51 1.00 -10.68
CA TRP A 45 -3.32 0.17 -10.70
C TRP A 45 -3.44 -1.02 -11.68
N SER A 46 -4.57 -1.73 -11.66
CA SER A 46 -4.84 -2.83 -12.59
C SER A 46 -4.84 -2.35 -14.05
N PHE A 47 -5.46 -1.19 -14.31
CA PHE A 47 -5.47 -0.59 -15.64
C PHE A 47 -4.05 -0.19 -16.11
N PHE A 48 -3.24 0.36 -15.22
CA PHE A 48 -1.83 0.63 -15.49
C PHE A 48 -1.06 -0.65 -15.88
N GLN A 49 -1.26 -1.76 -15.15
CA GLN A 49 -0.61 -3.04 -15.47
C GLN A 49 -1.02 -3.58 -16.83
N LEU A 50 -2.31 -3.51 -17.15
CA LEU A 50 -2.82 -3.91 -18.48
C LEU A 50 -2.23 -3.03 -19.59
N SER A 51 -2.07 -1.74 -19.35
CA SER A 51 -1.47 -0.82 -20.32
C SER A 51 -0.01 -1.15 -20.62
N ILE A 52 0.78 -1.53 -19.60
CA ILE A 52 2.17 -1.99 -19.80
C ILE A 52 2.21 -3.26 -20.64
N ALA A 53 1.32 -4.20 -20.38
CA ALA A 53 1.27 -5.45 -21.09
C ALA A 53 0.81 -5.31 -22.57
N SER A 54 0.05 -4.23 -22.89
CA SER A 54 -0.59 -4.07 -24.21
C SER A 54 0.16 -3.13 -25.14
N TRP A 55 0.49 -1.91 -24.69
CA TRP A 55 1.04 -0.86 -25.58
C TRP A 55 2.07 0.05 -24.92
N LEU A 56 2.17 0.08 -23.61
CA LEU A 56 3.03 1.01 -22.90
C LEU A 56 4.43 0.42 -22.74
N ILE A 57 5.33 0.76 -23.66
CA ILE A 57 6.73 0.33 -23.59
C ILE A 57 7.48 1.32 -22.71
N MET A 58 7.81 0.90 -21.49
CA MET A 58 8.58 1.70 -20.52
C MET A 58 9.77 0.91 -19.99
N ASP A 59 10.79 1.65 -19.53
CA ASP A 59 11.92 1.05 -18.82
C ASP A 59 11.45 0.33 -17.54
N SER A 60 12.09 -0.79 -17.22
CA SER A 60 11.73 -1.60 -16.06
C SER A 60 11.85 -0.85 -14.73
N THR A 61 12.72 0.14 -14.64
CA THR A 61 12.90 0.99 -13.46
C THR A 61 11.67 1.85 -13.22
N PHE A 62 11.10 2.43 -14.27
CA PHE A 62 9.88 3.23 -14.19
C PHE A 62 8.68 2.39 -13.76
N ILE A 63 8.53 1.21 -14.35
CA ILE A 63 7.46 0.29 -14.02
C ILE A 63 7.52 -0.08 -12.53
N ARG A 64 8.70 -0.44 -12.01
CA ARG A 64 8.90 -0.80 -10.60
C ARG A 64 8.62 0.36 -9.66
N ALA A 65 9.07 1.57 -9.99
CA ALA A 65 8.85 2.76 -9.15
C ALA A 65 7.36 3.14 -9.08
N ILE A 66 6.64 3.07 -10.20
CA ILE A 66 5.20 3.32 -10.24
C ILE A 66 4.43 2.24 -9.47
N HIS A 67 4.81 0.97 -9.61
CA HIS A 67 4.24 -0.13 -8.82
C HIS A 67 4.43 0.09 -7.32
N LEU A 68 5.64 0.48 -6.91
CA LEU A 68 5.93 0.80 -5.51
C LEU A 68 5.06 1.95 -5.02
N GLY A 69 4.89 3.00 -5.82
CA GLY A 69 4.02 4.14 -5.51
C GLY A 69 2.57 3.72 -5.27
N PHE A 70 1.98 2.90 -6.14
CA PHE A 70 0.63 2.36 -5.95
C PHE A 70 0.54 1.44 -4.73
N ALA A 71 1.52 0.57 -4.53
CA ALA A 71 1.56 -0.34 -3.38
C ALA A 71 1.57 0.43 -2.06
N LEU A 72 2.46 1.42 -1.91
CA LEU A 72 2.54 2.27 -0.73
C LEU A 72 1.22 3.02 -0.50
N LEU A 73 0.64 3.61 -1.55
CA LEU A 73 -0.63 4.31 -1.44
C LEU A 73 -1.74 3.39 -0.93
N ILE A 74 -1.87 2.19 -1.47
CA ILE A 74 -2.89 1.21 -1.05
C ILE A 74 -2.65 0.76 0.39
N VAL A 75 -1.40 0.51 0.78
CA VAL A 75 -1.05 0.10 2.15
C VAL A 75 -1.47 1.16 3.15
N PHE A 76 -1.10 2.43 2.95
CA PHE A 76 -1.44 3.51 3.88
C PHE A 76 -2.95 3.83 3.90
N LEU A 77 -3.66 3.62 2.79
CA LEU A 77 -5.11 3.77 2.77
C LEU A 77 -5.83 2.62 3.48
N ASN A 78 -5.32 1.39 3.36
CA ASN A 78 -5.98 0.20 3.89
C ASN A 78 -5.63 -0.06 5.36
N TYR A 79 -4.39 0.21 5.76
CA TYR A 79 -3.92 -0.05 7.13
C TYR A 79 -3.74 1.25 7.91
N PRO A 80 -4.21 1.32 9.17
CA PRO A 80 -3.97 2.48 10.03
C PRO A 80 -2.49 2.53 10.43
N LEU A 81 -1.85 3.66 10.21
CA LEU A 81 -0.46 3.89 10.61
C LEU A 81 -0.28 3.79 12.13
N PHE A 82 -1.28 4.25 12.88
CA PHE A 82 -1.26 4.22 14.34
C PHE A 82 -2.30 3.22 14.88
N LYS A 83 -1.84 2.09 15.41
CA LYS A 83 -2.64 1.23 16.27
C LYS A 83 -2.90 1.97 17.60
N LYS A 84 -4.10 1.82 18.17
CA LYS A 84 -4.60 2.41 19.44
C LYS A 84 -3.64 2.23 20.63
N THR A 85 -2.51 2.89 20.71
CA THR A 85 -1.58 2.64 21.82
C THR A 85 -1.35 3.83 22.74
N HIS A 86 -1.74 5.08 22.39
CA HIS A 86 -1.51 6.22 23.25
C HIS A 86 -2.68 7.23 23.28
N PHE A 87 -2.94 7.76 24.46
CA PHE A 87 -4.08 8.58 24.88
C PHE A 87 -4.31 9.88 24.07
N GLY A 88 -3.33 10.36 23.32
CA GLY A 88 -3.46 11.59 22.51
C GLY A 88 -3.81 11.38 21.03
N LEU A 89 -3.61 10.16 20.49
CA LEU A 89 -3.76 9.84 19.05
C LEU A 89 -5.11 9.18 18.72
N ARG A 90 -6.03 9.14 19.69
CA ARG A 90 -7.37 8.55 19.53
C ARG A 90 -8.20 9.21 18.42
N TYR A 91 -7.92 10.48 18.10
CA TYR A 91 -8.58 11.23 17.03
C TYR A 91 -8.11 10.79 15.64
N PHE A 92 -6.87 10.29 15.52
CA PHE A 92 -6.25 9.87 14.26
C PHE A 92 -6.45 8.38 13.93
N SER A 93 -6.97 7.57 14.85
CA SER A 93 -7.13 6.13 14.68
C SER A 93 -8.59 5.71 14.57
N ALA A 94 -9.30 6.18 13.54
CA ALA A 94 -10.69 5.78 13.32
C ALA A 94 -10.76 4.53 12.43
N LYS A 95 -11.26 3.41 12.98
CA LYS A 95 -11.46 2.14 12.26
C LYS A 95 -12.42 2.27 11.05
N ASN A 96 -13.33 3.24 11.06
CA ASN A 96 -14.38 3.41 10.06
C ASN A 96 -14.18 4.62 9.13
N ARG A 97 -13.08 5.38 9.30
CA ARG A 97 -12.74 6.53 8.45
C ARG A 97 -11.24 6.54 8.22
N ILE A 98 -10.83 6.95 7.03
CA ILE A 98 -9.43 7.20 6.71
C ILE A 98 -9.13 8.63 7.18
N PRO A 99 -8.25 8.84 8.18
CA PRO A 99 -7.86 10.19 8.60
C PRO A 99 -7.09 10.89 7.49
N ILE A 100 -7.20 12.21 7.46
CA ILE A 100 -6.51 13.05 6.46
C ILE A 100 -4.99 12.81 6.51
N LEU A 101 -4.44 12.53 7.69
CA LEU A 101 -3.01 12.26 7.87
C LEU A 101 -2.55 11.05 7.03
N ASP A 102 -3.33 9.97 6.99
CA ASP A 102 -2.95 8.76 6.23
C ASP A 102 -3.02 9.00 4.72
N TYR A 103 -3.95 9.87 4.26
CA TYR A 103 -3.95 10.33 2.87
C TYR A 103 -2.67 11.12 2.55
N VAL A 104 -2.29 12.06 3.42
CA VAL A 104 -1.09 12.89 3.22
C VAL A 104 0.16 12.02 3.21
N ILE A 105 0.31 11.13 4.18
CA ILE A 105 1.46 10.22 4.26
C ILE A 105 1.50 9.27 3.06
N GLY A 106 0.36 8.68 2.67
CA GLY A 106 0.29 7.81 1.51
C GLY A 106 0.65 8.51 0.20
N ILE A 107 0.22 9.77 0.04
CA ILE A 107 0.57 10.58 -1.13
C ILE A 107 2.06 10.95 -1.10
N ILE A 108 2.61 11.33 0.05
CA ILE A 108 4.05 11.63 0.19
C ILE A 108 4.89 10.39 -0.13
N ALA A 109 4.50 9.22 0.38
CA ALA A 109 5.18 7.96 0.12
C ALA A 109 5.13 7.58 -1.37
N ALA A 110 3.97 7.69 -1.99
CA ALA A 110 3.80 7.44 -3.41
C ALA A 110 4.61 8.43 -4.27
N PHE A 111 4.61 9.70 -3.89
CA PHE A 111 5.39 10.71 -4.59
C PHE A 111 6.90 10.48 -4.45
N ALA A 112 7.36 10.11 -3.26
CA ALA A 112 8.76 9.76 -3.04
C ALA A 112 9.22 8.55 -3.87
N ALA A 113 8.35 7.53 -4.03
CA ALA A 113 8.62 6.39 -4.90
C ALA A 113 8.66 6.79 -6.39
N ILE A 114 7.76 7.70 -6.82
CA ILE A 114 7.68 8.19 -8.20
C ILE A 114 8.84 9.17 -8.51
N TYR A 115 9.46 9.77 -7.51
CA TYR A 115 10.62 10.67 -7.70
C TYR A 115 11.72 10.03 -8.55
N ILE A 116 11.95 8.72 -8.38
CA ILE A 116 12.91 7.97 -9.20
C ILE A 116 12.59 8.09 -10.69
N VAL A 117 11.32 8.14 -11.06
CA VAL A 117 10.87 8.31 -12.47
C VAL A 117 11.13 9.75 -12.93
N ILE A 118 10.85 10.72 -12.07
CA ILE A 118 10.92 12.15 -12.40
C ILE A 118 12.38 12.59 -12.65
N ASP A 119 13.30 12.16 -11.80
CA ASP A 119 14.71 12.56 -11.86
C ASP A 119 15.65 11.42 -12.30
N TYR A 120 15.13 10.47 -13.09
CA TYR A 120 15.88 9.29 -13.53
C TYR A 120 17.20 9.64 -14.22
N ALA A 121 17.16 10.55 -15.18
CA ALA A 121 18.35 11.01 -15.90
C ALA A 121 19.38 11.67 -14.96
N GLY A 122 18.90 12.45 -14.01
CA GLY A 122 19.74 13.08 -12.99
C GLY A 122 20.37 12.06 -12.03
N LEU A 123 19.61 11.05 -11.59
CA LEU A 123 20.09 9.99 -10.70
C LEU A 123 21.21 9.15 -11.35
N ILE A 124 21.06 8.82 -12.63
CA ILE A 124 22.08 8.06 -13.38
C ILE A 124 23.37 8.87 -13.55
N THR A 125 23.24 10.16 -13.90
CA THR A 125 24.43 11.02 -14.12
C THR A 125 25.18 11.33 -12.81
N ARG A 126 24.50 11.25 -11.67
CA ARG A 126 25.03 11.50 -10.34
C ARG A 126 25.32 10.22 -9.55
N TYR A 127 25.50 9.10 -10.22
CA TYR A 127 25.77 7.82 -9.58
C TYR A 127 27.00 7.92 -8.62
N GLY A 128 26.77 7.69 -7.34
CA GLY A 128 27.80 7.81 -6.30
C GLY A 128 27.99 9.20 -5.70
N ALA A 129 27.29 10.24 -6.21
CA ALA A 129 27.32 11.61 -5.68
C ALA A 129 25.90 12.16 -5.46
N PRO A 130 25.15 11.65 -4.45
CA PRO A 130 23.76 12.07 -4.23
C PRO A 130 23.67 13.54 -3.83
N ILE A 131 22.66 14.24 -4.35
CA ILE A 131 22.34 15.60 -3.92
C ILE A 131 21.46 15.53 -2.65
N THR A 132 21.40 16.63 -1.91
CA THR A 132 20.57 16.73 -0.70
C THR A 132 19.11 16.28 -0.92
N ARG A 133 18.54 16.55 -2.09
CA ARG A 133 17.17 16.09 -2.45
C ARG A 133 17.07 14.57 -2.46
N ASP A 134 18.02 13.88 -3.06
CA ASP A 134 18.05 12.42 -3.17
C ASP A 134 18.15 11.77 -1.79
N ILE A 135 18.96 12.36 -0.92
CA ILE A 135 19.12 11.91 0.47
C ILE A 135 17.83 12.10 1.26
N VAL A 136 17.19 13.27 1.15
CA VAL A 136 15.93 13.55 1.87
C VAL A 136 14.82 12.61 1.43
N ILE A 137 14.65 12.39 0.13
CA ILE A 137 13.61 11.51 -0.40
C ILE A 137 13.89 10.06 -0.06
N GLY A 138 15.15 9.61 -0.16
CA GLY A 138 15.55 8.29 0.29
C GLY A 138 15.30 8.07 1.78
N PHE A 139 15.58 9.07 2.62
CA PHE A 139 15.29 9.03 4.05
C PHE A 139 13.78 8.93 4.32
N ILE A 140 12.96 9.69 3.61
CA ILE A 140 11.48 9.60 3.69
C ILE A 140 11.02 8.17 3.38
N LEU A 141 11.54 7.55 2.31
CA LEU A 141 11.19 6.18 1.94
C LEU A 141 11.61 5.12 2.96
N ILE A 142 12.70 5.36 3.69
CA ILE A 142 13.19 4.43 4.73
C ILE A 142 12.36 4.55 6.01
N VAL A 143 11.89 5.77 6.34
CA VAL A 143 11.15 6.04 7.59
C VAL A 143 9.67 5.71 7.46
N LEU A 144 9.11 5.79 6.24
CA LEU A 144 7.72 5.42 5.95
C LEU A 144 7.52 3.93 5.82
#